data_cef8e4f9c579cc0409c6b14241517a92
#
_entry.id   cef8e4f9c579cc0409c6b14241517a92
#
_cell.length_a   1.000
_cell.length_b   1.000
_cell.length_c   1.000
_cell.angle_alpha   90.00
_cell.angle_beta   90.00
_cell.angle_gamma   90.00
#
_symmetry.space_group_name_H-M   'P 1'
#
loop_
_entity.id
_entity.type
_entity.pdbx_description
1 polymer ?
#
loop_
_entity_poly.entity_id
_entity_poly.type
_entity_poly.pdbx_seq_one_letter_code
_entity_poly.pdbx_strand_id
1 'polypeptide(L)'
;MPTPAMPPQVRTLRRFDDFQAAGELYTQVFGYSRPEFGLNPNLLSALAQNGGSAVGAYTESDRLVGFAYGFAGLDHDGRSFHYSQAAVIDGSCQGRGIGRILKLAQRDIALSWGQTAMRWTFDPLLARNAHFNFCSLGAEGIAYAPDYYGRAGTDRIVVEWSLTRPADGDPFAAIRHLPPPALTES
;
A
#
# COMPACT_ATOMS: atom_id res chain seq x y z
N MET A 1 -26.41 -13.27 -17.58
CA MET A 1 -25.08 -13.32 -17.00
C MET A 1 -24.58 -11.88 -16.94
N PRO A 2 -24.23 -11.29 -15.78
CA PRO A 2 -23.61 -9.98 -15.76
C PRO A 2 -22.25 -10.09 -16.46
N THR A 3 -21.98 -9.19 -17.39
CA THR A 3 -20.68 -9.05 -18.06
C THR A 3 -19.60 -8.87 -16.98
N PRO A 4 -18.48 -9.61 -17.02
CA PRO A 4 -17.39 -9.41 -16.06
C PRO A 4 -16.95 -7.95 -16.17
N ALA A 5 -16.99 -7.24 -15.03
CA ALA A 5 -16.53 -5.86 -14.97
C ALA A 5 -15.06 -5.81 -15.42
N MET A 6 -14.75 -4.95 -16.38
CA MET A 6 -13.37 -4.76 -16.83
C MET A 6 -12.47 -4.34 -15.65
N PRO A 7 -11.20 -4.75 -15.65
CA PRO A 7 -10.26 -4.33 -14.62
C PRO A 7 -10.14 -2.80 -14.62
N PRO A 8 -10.02 -2.16 -13.46
CA PRO A 8 -9.89 -0.71 -13.37
C PRO A 8 -8.61 -0.23 -14.06
N GLN A 9 -8.70 0.91 -14.74
CA GLN A 9 -7.54 1.57 -15.34
C GLN A 9 -6.71 2.24 -14.25
N VAL A 10 -5.41 1.97 -14.21
CA VAL A 10 -4.49 2.63 -13.26
C VAL A 10 -3.74 3.75 -13.95
N ARG A 11 -3.75 4.92 -13.32
CA ARG A 11 -2.99 6.10 -13.78
C ARG A 11 -2.48 6.93 -12.61
N THR A 12 -1.45 7.73 -12.86
CA THR A 12 -0.95 8.71 -11.89
C THR A 12 -1.99 9.81 -11.67
N LEU A 13 -2.20 10.21 -10.42
CA LEU A 13 -2.98 11.40 -10.08
C LEU A 13 -2.20 12.65 -10.51
N ARG A 14 -2.82 13.53 -11.27
CA ARG A 14 -2.15 14.73 -11.81
C ARG A 14 -2.95 16.01 -11.64
N ARG A 15 -4.28 15.91 -11.68
CA ARG A 15 -5.18 17.05 -11.59
C ARG A 15 -5.58 17.28 -10.14
N PHE A 16 -5.91 18.52 -9.80
CA PHE A 16 -6.39 18.84 -8.47
C PHE A 16 -7.63 18.01 -8.09
N ASP A 17 -8.55 17.81 -9.03
CA ASP A 17 -9.75 16.98 -8.83
C ASP A 17 -9.39 15.52 -8.48
N ASP A 18 -8.32 14.97 -9.07
CA ASP A 18 -7.84 13.62 -8.72
C ASP A 18 -7.38 13.56 -7.25
N PHE A 19 -6.64 14.59 -6.79
CA PHE A 19 -6.18 14.65 -5.39
C PHE A 19 -7.32 14.90 -4.41
N GLN A 20 -8.31 15.70 -4.81
CA GLN A 20 -9.51 15.92 -4.01
C GLN A 20 -10.30 14.62 -3.86
N ALA A 21 -10.58 13.92 -4.96
CA ALA A 21 -11.27 12.62 -4.95
C ALA A 21 -10.53 11.58 -4.09
N ALA A 22 -9.19 11.57 -4.11
CA ALA A 22 -8.37 10.72 -3.24
C ALA A 22 -8.57 11.07 -1.76
N GLY A 23 -8.60 12.35 -1.40
CA GLY A 23 -8.86 12.82 -0.04
C GLY A 23 -10.26 12.44 0.46
N GLU A 24 -11.28 12.57 -0.38
CA GLU A 24 -12.66 12.17 -0.08
C GLU A 24 -12.76 10.66 0.14
N LEU A 25 -12.17 9.86 -0.78
CA LEU A 25 -12.14 8.40 -0.64
C LEU A 25 -11.38 7.94 0.61
N TYR A 26 -10.28 8.61 0.95
CA TYR A 26 -9.54 8.36 2.19
C TYR A 26 -10.41 8.55 3.42
N THR A 27 -11.07 9.69 3.51
CA THR A 27 -11.98 10.03 4.62
C THR A 27 -13.13 9.04 4.73
N GLN A 28 -13.74 8.68 3.61
CA GLN A 28 -14.85 7.74 3.54
C GLN A 28 -14.45 6.33 4.01
N VAL A 29 -13.33 5.80 3.53
CA VAL A 29 -12.89 4.42 3.83
C VAL A 29 -12.43 4.25 5.26
N PHE A 30 -11.75 5.26 5.82
CA PHE A 30 -11.31 5.22 7.23
C PHE A 30 -12.38 5.71 8.22
N GLY A 31 -13.51 6.24 7.75
CA GLY A 31 -14.59 6.73 8.61
C GLY A 31 -14.20 7.95 9.43
N TYR A 32 -13.26 8.76 8.95
CA TYR A 32 -12.82 9.94 9.67
C TYR A 32 -13.88 11.05 9.64
N SER A 33 -14.32 11.47 10.81
CA SER A 33 -15.26 12.59 10.99
C SER A 33 -14.56 13.93 11.27
N ARG A 34 -13.28 13.89 11.61
CA ARG A 34 -12.48 15.06 12.00
C ARG A 34 -11.53 15.44 10.88
N PRO A 35 -11.51 16.72 10.42
CA PRO A 35 -10.70 17.19 9.29
C PRO A 35 -9.20 16.95 9.46
N GLU A 36 -8.69 16.98 10.69
CA GLU A 36 -7.27 16.79 10.98
C GLU A 36 -6.76 15.37 10.66
N PHE A 37 -7.65 14.39 10.50
CA PHE A 37 -7.30 13.03 10.08
C PHE A 37 -7.47 12.83 8.56
N GLY A 38 -8.04 13.82 7.87
CA GLY A 38 -8.22 13.79 6.42
C GLY A 38 -6.90 13.92 5.67
N LEU A 39 -6.89 13.44 4.44
CA LEU A 39 -5.76 13.62 3.53
C LEU A 39 -5.90 14.98 2.81
N ASN A 40 -4.92 15.86 3.00
CA ASN A 40 -4.92 17.18 2.38
C ASN A 40 -4.54 17.08 0.89
N PRO A 41 -5.40 17.51 -0.06
CA PRO A 41 -5.13 17.45 -1.50
C PRO A 41 -3.89 18.24 -1.93
N ASN A 42 -3.61 19.40 -1.33
CA ASN A 42 -2.44 20.19 -1.64
C ASN A 42 -1.14 19.50 -1.21
N LEU A 43 -1.15 18.86 -0.02
CA LEU A 43 -0.01 18.06 0.44
C LEU A 43 0.23 16.87 -0.50
N LEU A 44 -0.83 16.17 -0.91
CA LEU A 44 -0.71 15.04 -1.82
C LEU A 44 -0.18 15.47 -3.19
N SER A 45 -0.65 16.61 -3.71
CA SER A 45 -0.12 17.21 -4.93
C SER A 45 1.35 17.59 -4.80
N ALA A 46 1.74 18.23 -3.69
CA ALA A 46 3.13 18.60 -3.44
C ALA A 46 4.05 17.36 -3.35
N LEU A 47 3.62 16.30 -2.66
CA LEU A 47 4.34 15.03 -2.61
C LEU A 47 4.52 14.43 -4.01
N ALA A 48 3.46 14.39 -4.82
CA ALA A 48 3.51 13.83 -6.17
C ALA A 48 4.48 14.58 -7.10
N GLN A 49 4.67 15.88 -6.87
CA GLN A 49 5.59 16.73 -7.67
C GLN A 49 7.04 16.69 -7.17
N ASN A 50 7.29 16.24 -5.93
CA ASN A 50 8.59 16.29 -5.27
C ASN A 50 9.08 14.91 -4.84
N GLY A 51 9.06 13.93 -5.74
CA GLY A 51 9.57 12.59 -5.48
C GLY A 51 8.59 11.68 -4.74
N GLY A 52 7.31 12.02 -4.70
CA GLY A 52 6.24 11.15 -4.21
C GLY A 52 5.52 10.44 -5.35
N SER A 53 4.98 9.26 -5.10
CA SER A 53 4.04 8.58 -5.98
C SER A 53 2.61 8.84 -5.55
N ALA A 54 1.72 9.06 -6.51
CA ALA A 54 0.28 9.08 -6.30
C ALA A 54 -0.39 8.40 -7.51
N VAL A 55 -0.98 7.23 -7.30
CA VAL A 55 -1.60 6.42 -8.36
C VAL A 55 -3.04 6.12 -8.00
N GLY A 56 -3.93 6.18 -8.98
CA GLY A 56 -5.35 5.92 -8.82
C GLY A 56 -5.84 4.81 -9.73
N ALA A 57 -6.82 4.03 -9.25
CA ALA A 57 -7.56 3.04 -10.01
C ALA A 57 -8.95 3.59 -10.33
N TYR A 58 -9.31 3.61 -11.60
CA TYR A 58 -10.52 4.24 -12.11
C TYR A 58 -11.41 3.23 -12.83
N THR A 59 -12.72 3.38 -12.69
CA THR A 59 -13.71 2.65 -13.51
C THR A 59 -13.73 3.19 -14.93
N GLU A 60 -14.44 2.51 -15.84
CA GLU A 60 -14.70 3.00 -17.21
C GLU A 60 -15.39 4.38 -17.24
N SER A 61 -16.18 4.70 -16.22
CA SER A 61 -16.84 6.00 -16.06
C SER A 61 -15.94 7.06 -15.39
N ASP A 62 -14.62 6.83 -15.35
CA ASP A 62 -13.62 7.72 -14.72
C ASP A 62 -13.85 8.00 -13.22
N ARG A 63 -14.57 7.12 -12.50
CA ARG A 63 -14.71 7.19 -11.05
C ARG A 63 -13.51 6.57 -10.36
N LEU A 64 -12.87 7.29 -9.44
CA LEU A 64 -11.82 6.77 -8.58
C LEU A 64 -12.37 5.73 -7.61
N VAL A 65 -11.85 4.50 -7.65
CA VAL A 65 -12.26 3.39 -6.77
C VAL A 65 -11.14 2.88 -5.87
N GLY A 66 -9.96 3.43 -6.02
CA GLY A 66 -8.82 3.16 -5.14
C GLY A 66 -7.66 4.05 -5.49
N PHE A 67 -6.79 4.30 -4.53
CA PHE A 67 -5.54 5.00 -4.78
C PHE A 67 -4.46 4.55 -3.81
N ALA A 68 -3.21 4.78 -4.19
CA ALA A 68 -2.07 4.64 -3.30
C ALA A 68 -1.14 5.83 -3.47
N TYR A 69 -0.50 6.24 -2.36
CA TYR A 69 0.51 7.30 -2.40
C TYR A 69 1.69 6.96 -1.49
N GLY A 70 2.81 7.57 -1.79
CA GLY A 70 4.03 7.35 -1.06
C GLY A 70 5.11 8.35 -1.46
N PHE A 71 6.30 8.19 -0.90
CA PHE A 71 7.42 9.10 -1.10
C PHE A 71 8.76 8.37 -0.96
N ALA A 72 9.83 9.00 -1.45
CA ALA A 72 11.18 8.52 -1.25
C ALA A 72 11.59 8.70 0.21
N GLY A 73 12.07 7.62 0.84
CA GLY A 73 12.66 7.61 2.16
C GLY A 73 14.13 7.23 2.11
N LEU A 74 14.84 7.55 3.18
CA LEU A 74 16.19 7.09 3.44
C LEU A 74 16.20 6.36 4.78
N ASP A 75 16.90 5.25 4.87
CA ASP A 75 17.14 4.61 6.16
C ASP A 75 18.40 5.22 6.83
N HIS A 76 18.69 4.77 8.05
CA HIS A 76 19.83 5.28 8.83
C HIS A 76 21.19 4.99 8.19
N ASP A 77 21.26 4.02 7.27
CA ASP A 77 22.46 3.72 6.49
C ASP A 77 22.53 4.54 5.18
N GLY A 78 21.55 5.45 4.96
CA GLY A 78 21.46 6.27 3.76
C GLY A 78 20.92 5.52 2.52
N ARG A 79 20.40 4.29 2.69
CA ARG A 79 19.83 3.52 1.59
C ARG A 79 18.42 4.04 1.25
N SER A 80 18.22 4.37 -0.01
CA SER A 80 16.93 4.83 -0.52
C SER A 80 15.92 3.68 -0.63
N PHE A 81 14.69 3.96 -0.24
CA PHE A 81 13.53 3.08 -0.44
C PHE A 81 12.29 3.89 -0.76
N HIS A 82 11.26 3.27 -1.33
CA HIS A 82 9.95 3.89 -1.49
C HIS A 82 9.09 3.61 -0.26
N TYR A 83 8.67 4.66 0.47
CA TYR A 83 7.69 4.49 1.55
C TYR A 83 6.28 4.64 1.01
N SER A 84 5.50 3.55 1.01
CA SER A 84 4.10 3.57 0.60
C SER A 84 3.22 3.91 1.81
N GLN A 85 2.80 5.17 1.90
CA GLN A 85 2.10 5.70 3.08
C GLN A 85 0.70 5.14 3.23
N ALA A 86 -0.07 5.03 2.15
CA ALA A 86 -1.39 4.43 2.17
C ALA A 86 -1.76 3.80 0.84
N ALA A 87 -2.57 2.75 0.90
CA ALA A 87 -3.32 2.18 -0.22
C ALA A 87 -4.78 2.02 0.24
N VAL A 88 -5.68 2.71 -0.44
CA VAL A 88 -7.08 2.84 -0.06
C VAL A 88 -7.95 2.33 -1.21
N ILE A 89 -8.92 1.47 -0.91
CA ILE A 89 -9.85 0.91 -1.89
C ILE A 89 -11.28 1.10 -1.38
N ASP A 90 -12.14 1.63 -2.24
CA ASP A 90 -13.58 1.73 -2.03
C ASP A 90 -14.13 0.38 -1.53
N GLY A 91 -14.92 0.40 -0.43
CA GLY A 91 -15.44 -0.81 0.20
C GLY A 91 -16.19 -1.74 -0.77
N SER A 92 -16.93 -1.18 -1.73
CA SER A 92 -17.67 -1.92 -2.75
C SER A 92 -16.78 -2.61 -3.80
N CYS A 93 -15.51 -2.20 -3.88
CA CYS A 93 -14.53 -2.67 -4.86
C CYS A 93 -13.42 -3.54 -4.25
N GLN A 94 -13.48 -3.81 -2.95
CA GLN A 94 -12.50 -4.66 -2.28
C GLN A 94 -12.59 -6.13 -2.73
N GLY A 95 -11.49 -6.88 -2.57
CA GLY A 95 -11.43 -8.28 -2.98
C GLY A 95 -11.23 -8.53 -4.48
N ARG A 96 -11.12 -7.47 -5.30
CA ARG A 96 -10.97 -7.54 -6.77
C ARG A 96 -9.53 -7.32 -7.26
N GLY A 97 -8.53 -7.46 -6.40
CA GLY A 97 -7.12 -7.32 -6.76
C GLY A 97 -6.63 -5.87 -6.92
N ILE A 98 -7.47 -4.85 -6.70
CA ILE A 98 -7.13 -3.44 -6.92
C ILE A 98 -5.91 -3.01 -6.08
N GLY A 99 -5.84 -3.45 -4.83
CA GLY A 99 -4.68 -3.15 -3.98
C GLY A 99 -3.37 -3.63 -4.57
N ARG A 100 -3.35 -4.83 -5.18
CA ARG A 100 -2.16 -5.37 -5.84
C ARG A 100 -1.76 -4.55 -7.06
N ILE A 101 -2.72 -4.15 -7.91
CA ILE A 101 -2.42 -3.35 -9.11
C ILE A 101 -1.87 -1.96 -8.72
N LEU A 102 -2.42 -1.34 -7.68
CA LEU A 102 -1.90 -0.07 -7.14
C LEU A 102 -0.47 -0.20 -6.61
N LYS A 103 -0.17 -1.28 -5.87
CA LYS A 103 1.18 -1.57 -5.38
C LYS A 103 2.17 -1.83 -6.51
N LEU A 104 1.75 -2.54 -7.57
CA LEU A 104 2.57 -2.74 -8.76
C LEU A 104 2.86 -1.42 -9.49
N ALA A 105 1.87 -0.53 -9.62
CA ALA A 105 2.08 0.79 -10.19
C ALA A 105 3.05 1.66 -9.36
N GLN A 106 2.97 1.62 -8.04
CA GLN A 106 3.96 2.27 -7.18
C GLN A 106 5.36 1.65 -7.33
N ARG A 107 5.44 0.31 -7.46
CA ARG A 107 6.70 -0.39 -7.73
C ARG A 107 7.38 0.12 -8.98
N ASP A 108 6.64 0.25 -10.07
CA ASP A 108 7.19 0.71 -11.36
C ASP A 108 7.74 2.13 -11.24
N ILE A 109 7.05 3.01 -10.50
CA ILE A 109 7.54 4.37 -10.20
C ILE A 109 8.82 4.30 -9.36
N ALA A 110 8.83 3.54 -8.27
CA ALA A 110 9.99 3.40 -7.39
C ALA A 110 11.23 2.87 -8.14
N LEU A 111 11.04 1.85 -8.97
CA LEU A 111 12.11 1.31 -9.82
C LEU A 111 12.64 2.34 -10.82
N SER A 112 11.77 3.20 -11.40
CA SER A 112 12.20 4.27 -12.31
C SER A 112 13.07 5.33 -11.60
N TRP A 113 13.00 5.42 -10.27
CA TRP A 113 13.85 6.27 -9.43
C TRP A 113 15.09 5.53 -8.88
N GLY A 114 15.33 4.30 -9.31
CA GLY A 114 16.45 3.48 -8.84
C GLY A 114 16.24 2.88 -7.45
N GLN A 115 15.03 2.95 -6.90
CA GLN A 115 14.70 2.33 -5.60
C GLN A 115 14.41 0.84 -5.79
N THR A 116 15.05 0.00 -5.00
CA THR A 116 14.93 -1.46 -5.09
C THR A 116 14.10 -2.09 -3.98
N ALA A 117 13.63 -1.28 -3.03
CA ALA A 117 12.79 -1.70 -1.92
C ALA A 117 11.60 -0.74 -1.73
N MET A 118 10.49 -1.29 -1.29
CA MET A 118 9.31 -0.53 -0.84
C MET A 118 8.99 -0.93 0.59
N ARG A 119 8.77 0.06 1.46
CA ARG A 119 8.39 -0.14 2.87
C ARG A 119 7.03 0.47 3.15
N TRP A 120 6.32 -0.11 4.08
CA TRP A 120 5.10 0.45 4.68
C TRP A 120 4.82 -0.22 6.00
N THR A 121 3.76 0.21 6.67
CA THR A 121 3.31 -0.41 7.91
C THR A 121 1.86 -0.86 7.81
N PHE A 122 1.49 -1.86 8.60
CA PHE A 122 0.10 -2.24 8.77
C PHE A 122 -0.21 -2.64 10.21
N ASP A 123 -1.50 -2.59 10.56
CA ASP A 123 -2.02 -3.00 11.87
C ASP A 123 -1.92 -4.52 12.02
N PRO A 124 -1.15 -5.03 13.01
CA PRO A 124 -0.96 -6.48 13.22
C PRO A 124 -2.25 -7.24 13.50
N LEU A 125 -3.30 -6.58 14.00
CA LEU A 125 -4.58 -7.21 14.32
C LEU A 125 -5.45 -7.49 13.09
N LEU A 126 -5.09 -6.95 11.93
CA LEU A 126 -5.85 -7.13 10.69
C LEU A 126 -5.28 -8.28 9.86
N ALA A 127 -5.75 -9.51 10.10
CA ALA A 127 -5.32 -10.73 9.41
C ALA A 127 -5.40 -10.62 7.87
N ARG A 128 -6.39 -9.89 7.34
CA ARG A 128 -6.53 -9.61 5.92
C ARG A 128 -5.34 -8.80 5.36
N ASN A 129 -4.82 -7.85 6.13
CA ASN A 129 -3.65 -7.08 5.75
C ASN A 129 -2.39 -7.95 5.79
N ALA A 130 -2.25 -8.80 6.80
CA ALA A 130 -1.16 -9.76 6.88
C ALA A 130 -1.14 -10.70 5.65
N HIS A 131 -2.27 -11.29 5.30
CA HIS A 131 -2.39 -12.13 4.11
C HIS A 131 -2.03 -11.37 2.82
N PHE A 132 -2.53 -10.15 2.66
CA PHE A 132 -2.22 -9.33 1.48
C PHE A 132 -0.72 -9.02 1.39
N ASN A 133 -0.11 -8.59 2.48
CA ASN A 133 1.28 -8.18 2.51
C ASN A 133 2.23 -9.38 2.31
N PHE A 134 2.02 -10.46 3.04
CA PHE A 134 2.92 -11.61 3.02
C PHE A 134 2.62 -12.57 1.87
N CYS A 135 1.35 -12.94 1.66
CA CYS A 135 0.99 -13.95 0.68
C CYS A 135 0.79 -13.37 -0.73
N SER A 136 0.14 -12.19 -0.86
CA SER A 136 -0.18 -11.66 -2.19
C SER A 136 0.95 -10.83 -2.80
N LEU A 137 1.74 -10.11 -1.98
CA LEU A 137 2.84 -9.27 -2.42
C LEU A 137 4.22 -9.91 -2.20
N GLY A 138 4.35 -10.85 -1.26
CA GLY A 138 5.62 -11.43 -0.87
C GLY A 138 6.54 -10.45 -0.13
N ALA A 139 5.96 -9.50 0.60
CA ALA A 139 6.70 -8.62 1.49
C ALA A 139 7.16 -9.38 2.73
N GLU A 140 8.22 -8.91 3.35
CA GLU A 140 8.79 -9.48 4.56
C GLU A 140 8.56 -8.54 5.75
N GLY A 141 8.22 -9.08 6.94
CA GLY A 141 8.18 -8.31 8.17
C GLY A 141 9.59 -8.03 8.66
N ILE A 142 9.95 -6.77 8.79
CA ILE A 142 11.32 -6.37 9.20
C ILE A 142 11.38 -5.79 10.61
N ALA A 143 10.26 -5.31 11.15
CA ALA A 143 10.19 -4.82 12.53
C ALA A 143 8.75 -4.82 13.07
N TYR A 144 8.62 -4.91 14.38
CA TYR A 144 7.42 -4.55 15.13
C TYR A 144 7.69 -3.20 15.79
N ALA A 145 6.80 -2.25 15.59
CA ALA A 145 6.92 -0.88 16.11
C ALA A 145 5.73 -0.57 17.01
N PRO A 146 5.90 -0.65 18.35
CA PRO A 146 4.86 -0.25 19.28
C PRO A 146 4.62 1.25 19.19
N ASP A 147 3.36 1.66 19.37
CA ASP A 147 2.94 3.06 19.40
C ASP A 147 3.50 3.90 18.23
N TYR A 148 3.52 3.33 17.03
CA TYR A 148 4.20 3.86 15.83
C TYR A 148 3.91 5.33 15.54
N TYR A 149 2.70 5.82 15.82
CA TYR A 149 2.32 7.23 15.64
C TYR A 149 2.45 8.07 16.93
N GLY A 150 3.25 7.60 17.90
CA GLY A 150 3.46 8.31 19.15
C GLY A 150 2.25 8.29 20.09
N ARG A 151 1.34 7.35 19.94
CA ARG A 151 0.18 7.17 20.82
C ARG A 151 -0.15 5.69 21.00
N ALA A 152 -0.67 5.35 22.18
CA ALA A 152 -1.05 3.99 22.54
C ALA A 152 -2.05 3.36 21.55
N GLY A 153 -1.86 2.09 21.25
CA GLY A 153 -2.72 1.32 20.34
C GLY A 153 -2.48 1.59 18.87
N THR A 154 -1.34 2.20 18.53
CA THR A 154 -0.93 2.38 17.13
C THR A 154 0.23 1.49 16.74
N ASP A 155 0.26 0.27 17.27
CA ASP A 155 1.26 -0.73 16.93
C ASP A 155 1.24 -1.07 15.45
N ARG A 156 2.42 -1.28 14.87
CA ARG A 156 2.55 -1.60 13.44
C ARG A 156 3.56 -2.71 13.22
N ILE A 157 3.30 -3.54 12.23
CA ILE A 157 4.35 -4.33 11.59
C ILE A 157 4.92 -3.49 10.45
N VAL A 158 6.22 -3.27 10.47
CA VAL A 158 6.96 -2.67 9.35
C VAL A 158 7.30 -3.78 8.38
N VAL A 159 6.96 -3.59 7.11
CA VAL A 159 7.28 -4.55 6.04
C VAL A 159 8.15 -3.93 4.98
N GLU A 160 8.99 -4.75 4.38
CA GLU A 160 9.78 -4.41 3.21
C GLU A 160 9.45 -5.37 2.05
N TRP A 161 9.24 -4.83 0.88
CA TRP A 161 9.06 -5.57 -0.35
C TRP A 161 10.23 -5.31 -1.28
N SER A 162 10.97 -6.37 -1.63
CA SER A 162 12.02 -6.32 -2.65
C SER A 162 11.38 -6.14 -4.02
N LEU A 163 11.62 -4.99 -4.66
CA LEU A 163 11.01 -4.63 -5.94
C LEU A 163 11.66 -5.33 -7.13
N THR A 164 12.86 -5.87 -6.94
CA THR A 164 13.64 -6.58 -7.98
C THR A 164 13.32 -8.07 -8.05
N ARG A 165 12.61 -8.64 -7.06
CA ARG A 165 12.11 -10.01 -7.15
C ARG A 165 11.00 -10.09 -8.21
N PRO A 166 10.95 -11.19 -9.00
CA PRO A 166 9.79 -11.43 -9.87
C PRO A 166 8.49 -11.41 -9.06
N ALA A 167 7.47 -10.71 -9.56
CA ALA A 167 6.18 -10.56 -8.88
C ALA A 167 5.37 -11.90 -8.84
N ASP A 168 5.79 -12.90 -9.60
CA ASP A 168 5.06 -14.16 -9.79
C ASP A 168 5.67 -15.35 -9.03
N GLY A 169 6.73 -15.13 -8.25
CA GLY A 169 7.31 -16.15 -7.37
C GLY A 169 6.44 -16.35 -6.12
N ASP A 170 6.18 -17.62 -5.76
CA ASP A 170 5.62 -17.96 -4.45
C ASP A 170 6.67 -17.61 -3.37
N PRO A 171 6.46 -16.58 -2.53
CA PRO A 171 7.45 -16.18 -1.54
C PRO A 171 7.69 -17.25 -0.46
N PHE A 172 6.81 -18.23 -0.37
CA PHE A 172 6.87 -19.30 0.63
C PHE A 172 7.23 -20.67 0.03
N ALA A 173 7.58 -20.73 -1.26
CA ALA A 173 7.93 -22.00 -1.91
C ALA A 173 9.01 -22.78 -1.14
N ALA A 174 10.00 -22.08 -0.61
CA ALA A 174 11.11 -22.68 0.13
C ALA A 174 10.72 -23.24 1.51
N ILE A 175 9.64 -22.71 2.13
CA ILE A 175 9.23 -23.10 3.48
C ILE A 175 7.99 -24.00 3.52
N ARG A 176 7.30 -24.20 2.41
CA ARG A 176 6.11 -25.08 2.35
C ARG A 176 6.38 -26.53 2.71
N HIS A 177 7.62 -26.95 2.60
CA HIS A 177 8.05 -28.32 2.92
C HIS A 177 8.64 -28.46 4.33
N LEU A 178 8.75 -27.36 5.07
CA LEU A 178 9.20 -27.42 6.46
C LEU A 178 8.07 -27.98 7.34
N PRO A 179 8.38 -28.89 8.28
CA PRO A 179 7.40 -29.32 9.27
C PRO A 179 6.96 -28.10 10.10
N PRO A 180 5.71 -28.08 10.57
CA PRO A 180 5.26 -27.02 11.47
C PRO A 180 6.20 -26.93 12.67
N PRO A 181 6.51 -25.73 13.17
CA PRO A 181 7.33 -25.58 14.37
C PRO A 181 6.68 -26.32 15.53
N ALA A 182 7.45 -27.08 16.30
CA ALA A 182 6.97 -27.71 17.50
C ALA A 182 6.49 -26.62 18.47
N LEU A 183 5.21 -26.69 18.87
CA LEU A 183 4.69 -25.83 19.93
C LEU A 183 5.38 -26.29 21.23
N THR A 184 6.32 -25.50 21.73
CA THR A 184 6.85 -25.66 23.07
C THR A 184 5.78 -25.15 24.03
N GLU A 185 5.13 -26.04 24.72
CA GLU A 185 4.31 -25.69 25.88
C GLU A 185 5.22 -25.00 26.91
N SER A 186 4.92 -23.75 27.21
CA SER A 186 5.55 -22.97 28.29
C SER A 186 4.63 -22.90 29.50
#